data_df04411f90bd1141643703b0ba3ae6d5
#
_entry.id   df04411f90bd1141643703b0ba3ae6d5
#
_cell.length_a   1.000
_cell.length_b   1.000
_cell.length_c   1.000
_cell.angle_alpha   90.00
_cell.angle_beta   90.00
_cell.angle_gamma   90.00
#
_symmetry.space_group_name_H-M   'P 1'
#
loop_
_entity.id
_entity.type
_entity.pdbx_description
1 polymer ?
#
loop_
_entity_poly.entity_id
_entity_poly.type
_entity_poly.pdbx_seq_one_letter_code
_entity_poly.pdbx_strand_id
1 'polypeptide(L)'
;MSLKQIILELAMKIMAASGITYFAHNIWLNYQTTHSITSLIMLAGEILTITLVIIAKPTNTRDFNPIPCLATILASFYFFFISLDSETNIQIIPDSVTAGIAIAGLVWQIYAKIYLGRSFGLLPACRTVVDTGPYKLIRHPIYFGYFVTHMGFLLNNFSLWNVTVLLCLYLLQFLRMIYEENVLCQNEQYREYKQRVKYRFIPFVL
;
A
#
# COMPACT_ATOMS: atom_id res chain seq x y z
N MET A 1 14.12 -7.29 -22.32
CA MET A 1 14.26 -5.93 -21.76
C MET A 1 15.46 -5.24 -22.39
N SER A 2 15.33 -3.97 -22.76
CA SER A 2 16.48 -3.14 -23.17
C SER A 2 17.35 -2.80 -21.96
N LEU A 3 18.64 -2.48 -22.17
CA LEU A 3 19.54 -2.07 -21.09
C LEU A 3 19.00 -0.85 -20.32
N LYS A 4 18.37 0.11 -21.00
CA LYS A 4 17.71 1.28 -20.40
C LYS A 4 16.58 0.86 -19.44
N GLN A 5 15.78 -0.14 -19.81
CA GLN A 5 14.69 -0.63 -18.96
C GLN A 5 15.23 -1.36 -17.71
N ILE A 6 16.33 -2.09 -17.83
CA ILE A 6 16.98 -2.76 -16.69
C ILE A 6 17.52 -1.71 -15.70
N ILE A 7 18.23 -0.69 -16.20
CA ILE A 7 18.79 0.39 -15.38
C ILE A 7 17.66 1.14 -14.66
N LEU A 8 16.58 1.49 -15.37
CA LEU A 8 15.46 2.20 -14.78
C LEU A 8 14.74 1.35 -13.71
N GLU A 9 14.56 0.05 -13.96
CA GLU A 9 13.97 -0.85 -12.97
C GLU A 9 14.84 -0.95 -11.71
N LEU A 10 16.16 -1.07 -11.89
CA LEU A 10 17.09 -1.13 -10.77
C LEU A 10 17.07 0.19 -9.97
N ALA A 11 17.13 1.33 -10.65
CA ALA A 11 17.07 2.64 -10.02
C ALA A 11 15.78 2.83 -9.21
N MET A 12 14.62 2.44 -9.75
CA MET A 12 13.35 2.51 -9.04
C MET A 12 13.29 1.57 -7.84
N LYS A 13 13.83 0.34 -7.93
CA LYS A 13 13.92 -0.58 -6.80
C LYS A 13 14.81 -0.01 -5.69
N ILE A 14 15.96 0.56 -6.04
CA ILE A 14 16.88 1.19 -5.08
C ILE A 14 16.19 2.38 -4.41
N MET A 15 15.60 3.29 -5.17
CA MET A 15 14.90 4.46 -4.64
C MET A 15 13.77 4.04 -3.68
N ALA A 16 12.95 3.08 -4.08
CA ALA A 16 11.86 2.59 -3.24
C ALA A 16 12.38 1.90 -1.98
N ALA A 17 13.37 1.02 -2.11
CA ALA A 17 13.96 0.33 -0.96
C ALA A 17 14.62 1.34 0.01
N SER A 18 15.32 2.34 -0.48
CA SER A 18 15.93 3.41 0.35
C SER A 18 14.87 4.21 1.11
N GLY A 19 13.79 4.62 0.44
CA GLY A 19 12.68 5.35 1.08
C GLY A 19 11.99 4.52 2.16
N ILE A 20 11.69 3.26 1.87
CA ILE A 20 11.05 2.35 2.83
C ILE A 20 12.01 2.05 4.00
N THR A 21 13.30 1.88 3.74
CA THR A 21 14.31 1.66 4.79
C THR A 21 14.42 2.87 5.72
N TYR A 22 14.42 4.09 5.16
CA TYR A 22 14.39 5.32 5.96
C TYR A 22 13.14 5.38 6.84
N PHE A 23 11.97 5.05 6.29
CA PHE A 23 10.73 5.02 7.05
C PHE A 23 10.75 3.94 8.15
N ALA A 24 11.23 2.72 7.84
CA ALA A 24 11.40 1.65 8.81
C ALA A 24 12.36 2.04 9.95
N HIS A 25 13.42 2.79 9.63
CA HIS A 25 14.34 3.32 10.65
C HIS A 25 13.63 4.29 11.60
N ASN A 26 12.79 5.20 11.10
CA ASN A 26 12.03 6.11 11.96
C ASN A 26 10.99 5.35 12.83
N ILE A 27 10.34 4.32 12.30
CA ILE A 27 9.46 3.45 13.07
C ILE A 27 10.25 2.75 14.20
N TRP A 28 11.46 2.27 13.91
CA TRP A 28 12.33 1.66 14.91
C TRP A 28 12.70 2.63 16.03
N LEU A 29 13.07 3.86 15.70
CA LEU A 29 13.35 4.90 16.71
C LEU A 29 12.12 5.21 17.56
N ASN A 30 10.95 5.32 16.95
CA ASN A 30 9.68 5.48 17.68
C ASN A 30 9.40 4.30 18.59
N TYR A 31 9.64 3.06 18.16
CA TYR A 31 9.48 1.89 18.99
C TYR A 31 10.40 1.91 20.22
N GLN A 32 11.65 2.33 20.06
CA GLN A 32 12.59 2.41 21.19
C GLN A 32 12.11 3.36 22.30
N THR A 33 11.34 4.38 21.96
CA THR A 33 10.80 5.36 22.93
C THR A 33 9.43 4.97 23.48
N THR A 34 8.56 4.39 22.65
CA THR A 34 7.14 4.14 23.00
C THR A 34 6.86 2.70 23.41
N HIS A 35 7.71 1.74 23.00
CA HIS A 35 7.49 0.29 23.11
C HIS A 35 6.13 -0.16 22.55
N SER A 36 5.60 0.57 21.56
CA SER A 36 4.29 0.33 20.96
C SER A 36 4.28 -0.93 20.10
N ILE A 37 3.33 -1.83 20.38
CA ILE A 37 3.09 -3.03 19.57
C ILE A 37 2.73 -2.66 18.12
N THR A 38 2.02 -1.56 17.91
CA THR A 38 1.67 -1.04 16.59
C THR A 38 2.94 -0.74 15.78
N SER A 39 3.95 -0.10 16.40
CA SER A 39 5.24 0.19 15.74
C SER A 39 5.96 -1.09 15.33
N LEU A 40 5.94 -2.15 16.15
CA LEU A 40 6.53 -3.46 15.78
C LEU A 40 5.83 -4.08 14.57
N ILE A 41 4.50 -4.07 14.54
CA ILE A 41 3.73 -4.62 13.41
C ILE A 41 3.97 -3.79 12.14
N MET A 42 4.04 -2.47 12.24
CA MET A 42 4.40 -1.59 11.12
C MET A 42 5.80 -1.92 10.61
N LEU A 43 6.79 -2.04 11.50
CA LEU A 43 8.17 -2.39 11.14
C LEU A 43 8.24 -3.73 10.40
N ALA A 44 7.54 -4.76 10.91
CA ALA A 44 7.44 -6.06 10.25
C ALA A 44 6.82 -5.93 8.84
N GLY A 45 5.79 -5.09 8.69
CA GLY A 45 5.15 -4.79 7.40
C GLY A 45 6.10 -4.10 6.40
N GLU A 46 6.95 -3.19 6.87
CA GLU A 46 7.93 -2.49 6.02
C GLU A 46 9.10 -3.41 5.63
N ILE A 47 9.62 -4.21 6.56
CA ILE A 47 10.65 -5.24 6.25
C ILE A 47 10.12 -6.21 5.19
N LEU A 48 8.89 -6.68 5.33
CA LEU A 48 8.24 -7.52 4.32
C LEU A 48 8.16 -6.79 2.97
N THR A 49 7.76 -5.50 2.97
CA THR A 49 7.64 -4.71 1.75
C THR A 49 8.99 -4.57 1.04
N ILE A 50 10.07 -4.24 1.77
CA ILE A 50 11.44 -4.17 1.23
C ILE A 50 11.82 -5.52 0.61
N THR A 51 11.60 -6.60 1.35
CA THR A 51 11.90 -7.96 0.88
C THR A 51 11.17 -8.26 -0.42
N LEU A 52 9.87 -7.98 -0.48
CA LEU A 52 9.06 -8.22 -1.68
C LEU A 52 9.50 -7.36 -2.88
N VAL A 53 9.91 -6.11 -2.66
CA VAL A 53 10.46 -5.25 -3.71
C VAL A 53 11.74 -5.85 -4.31
N ILE A 54 12.63 -6.38 -3.45
CA ILE A 54 13.91 -6.96 -3.88
C ILE A 54 13.67 -8.25 -4.67
N ILE A 55 12.84 -9.17 -4.15
CA ILE A 55 12.60 -10.49 -4.75
C ILE A 55 11.55 -10.49 -5.86
N ALA A 56 10.92 -9.35 -6.12
CA ALA A 56 9.88 -9.21 -7.15
C ALA A 56 10.36 -9.72 -8.51
N LYS A 57 9.51 -10.53 -9.17
CA LYS A 57 9.80 -11.06 -10.51
C LYS A 57 10.01 -9.92 -11.50
N PRO A 58 11.05 -9.98 -12.35
CA PRO A 58 11.20 -9.04 -13.47
C PRO A 58 10.00 -9.18 -14.42
N THR A 59 9.67 -8.11 -15.10
CA THR A 59 8.56 -8.09 -16.08
C THR A 59 8.91 -7.21 -17.27
N ASN A 60 8.45 -7.63 -18.45
CA ASN A 60 8.57 -6.84 -19.67
C ASN A 60 7.32 -5.99 -19.94
N THR A 61 6.25 -6.19 -19.18
CA THR A 61 4.93 -5.56 -19.37
C THR A 61 4.67 -4.50 -18.29
N ARG A 62 5.68 -3.68 -17.99
CA ARG A 62 5.52 -2.59 -17.03
C ARG A 62 5.01 -1.34 -17.75
N ASP A 63 4.05 -0.69 -17.14
CA ASP A 63 3.61 0.63 -17.60
C ASP A 63 4.51 1.72 -17.00
N PHE A 64 5.15 2.50 -17.88
CA PHE A 64 5.95 3.68 -17.56
C PHE A 64 5.19 4.97 -17.84
N ASN A 65 3.88 4.93 -17.91
CA ASN A 65 3.07 6.12 -18.01
C ASN A 65 3.41 7.08 -16.85
N PRO A 66 3.66 8.36 -17.08
CA PRO A 66 4.04 9.31 -16.03
C PRO A 66 2.93 9.48 -14.97
N ILE A 67 1.66 9.31 -15.34
CA ILE A 67 0.53 9.49 -14.41
C ILE A 67 0.57 8.46 -13.26
N PRO A 68 0.56 7.12 -13.50
CA PRO A 68 0.66 6.17 -12.41
C PRO A 68 2.01 6.21 -11.67
N CYS A 69 3.10 6.60 -12.35
CA CYS A 69 4.39 6.81 -11.68
C CYS A 69 4.31 7.97 -10.67
N LEU A 70 3.79 9.12 -11.09
CA LEU A 70 3.60 10.28 -10.23
C LEU A 70 2.62 9.99 -9.09
N ALA A 71 1.48 9.35 -9.39
CA ALA A 71 0.52 8.94 -8.38
C ALA A 71 1.14 7.99 -7.34
N THR A 72 2.04 7.09 -7.78
CA THR A 72 2.76 6.20 -6.87
C THR A 72 3.70 6.98 -5.96
N ILE A 73 4.46 7.94 -6.49
CA ILE A 73 5.37 8.78 -5.70
C ILE A 73 4.56 9.59 -4.68
N LEU A 74 3.56 10.34 -5.12
CA LEU A 74 2.73 11.17 -4.23
C LEU A 74 2.03 10.33 -3.14
N ALA A 75 1.46 9.19 -3.52
CA ALA A 75 0.83 8.28 -2.57
C ALA A 75 1.81 7.61 -1.61
N SER A 76 3.10 7.52 -1.94
CA SER A 76 4.12 6.97 -1.05
C SER A 76 4.62 7.98 -0.02
N PHE A 77 4.50 9.27 -0.30
CA PHE A 77 5.01 10.35 0.56
C PHE A 77 3.90 11.15 1.27
N TYR A 78 2.65 10.66 1.26
CA TYR A 78 1.51 11.35 1.89
C TYR A 78 1.73 11.63 3.38
N PHE A 79 2.51 10.78 4.07
CA PHE A 79 2.76 10.89 5.52
C PHE A 79 3.51 12.17 5.92
N PHE A 80 4.23 12.82 5.01
CA PHE A 80 4.83 14.13 5.27
C PHE A 80 3.78 15.24 5.43
N PHE A 81 2.57 15.01 4.94
CA PHE A 81 1.47 15.99 5.02
C PHE A 81 0.49 15.69 6.16
N ILE A 82 0.66 14.59 6.87
CA ILE A 82 -0.18 14.25 8.03
C ILE A 82 0.18 15.16 9.20
N SER A 83 -0.85 15.75 9.83
CA SER A 83 -0.68 16.49 11.10
C SER A 83 -0.87 15.55 12.27
N LEU A 84 0.10 15.58 13.20
CA LEU A 84 0.05 14.89 14.50
C LEU A 84 -0.15 15.89 15.66
N ASP A 85 -0.45 17.16 15.34
CA ASP A 85 -0.61 18.21 16.31
C ASP A 85 -1.87 17.98 17.17
N SER A 86 -1.66 17.76 18.46
CA SER A 86 -2.74 17.52 19.42
C SER A 86 -3.62 18.75 19.70
N GLU A 87 -3.15 19.98 19.37
CA GLU A 87 -3.96 21.18 19.55
C GLU A 87 -5.04 21.30 18.46
N THR A 88 -4.78 20.73 17.28
CA THR A 88 -5.69 20.81 16.12
C THR A 88 -6.47 19.52 15.85
N ASN A 89 -6.00 18.39 16.40
CA ASN A 89 -6.59 17.08 16.16
C ASN A 89 -7.53 16.69 17.30
N ILE A 90 -8.68 16.11 16.94
CA ILE A 90 -9.70 15.64 17.88
C ILE A 90 -9.66 14.10 17.90
N GLN A 91 -9.58 13.54 19.08
CA GLN A 91 -9.79 12.10 19.29
C GLN A 91 -11.29 11.81 19.35
N ILE A 92 -11.80 11.03 18.37
CA ILE A 92 -13.24 10.71 18.30
C ILE A 92 -13.60 9.52 19.19
N ILE A 93 -12.73 8.51 19.24
CA ILE A 93 -12.94 7.27 20.00
C ILE A 93 -11.66 6.90 20.78
N PRO A 94 -11.77 6.06 21.86
CA PRO A 94 -10.62 5.71 22.69
C PRO A 94 -9.44 5.12 21.90
N ASP A 95 -8.21 5.43 22.33
CA ASP A 95 -6.96 4.97 21.72
C ASP A 95 -6.89 3.45 21.53
N SER A 96 -7.40 2.69 22.52
CA SER A 96 -7.40 1.22 22.44
C SER A 96 -8.22 0.68 21.26
N VAL A 97 -9.31 1.35 20.93
CA VAL A 97 -10.19 0.96 19.80
C VAL A 97 -9.53 1.36 18.47
N THR A 98 -9.02 2.59 18.38
CA THR A 98 -8.33 3.08 17.16
C THR A 98 -7.08 2.27 16.86
N ALA A 99 -6.30 1.93 17.89
CA ALA A 99 -5.15 1.04 17.78
C ALA A 99 -5.57 -0.36 17.31
N GLY A 100 -6.66 -0.91 17.84
CA GLY A 100 -7.21 -2.20 17.40
C GLY A 100 -7.59 -2.18 15.91
N ILE A 101 -8.25 -1.13 15.43
CA ILE A 101 -8.60 -0.94 14.01
C ILE A 101 -7.34 -0.86 13.16
N ALA A 102 -6.36 -0.05 13.57
CA ALA A 102 -5.10 0.12 12.83
C ALA A 102 -4.33 -1.20 12.75
N ILE A 103 -4.22 -1.94 13.86
CA ILE A 103 -3.56 -3.25 13.90
C ILE A 103 -4.28 -4.26 12.98
N ALA A 104 -5.60 -4.29 12.99
CA ALA A 104 -6.37 -5.17 12.10
C ALA A 104 -6.07 -4.88 10.62
N GLY A 105 -6.02 -3.59 10.24
CA GLY A 105 -5.62 -3.17 8.89
C GLY A 105 -4.18 -3.56 8.54
N LEU A 106 -3.23 -3.37 9.46
CA LEU A 106 -1.82 -3.77 9.29
C LEU A 106 -1.68 -5.28 9.10
N VAL A 107 -2.32 -6.08 9.93
CA VAL A 107 -2.31 -7.54 9.83
C VAL A 107 -2.91 -7.99 8.51
N TRP A 108 -4.03 -7.39 8.09
CA TRP A 108 -4.65 -7.70 6.79
C TRP A 108 -3.73 -7.38 5.61
N GLN A 109 -3.08 -6.22 5.59
CA GLN A 109 -2.17 -5.89 4.49
C GLN A 109 -0.93 -6.80 4.45
N ILE A 110 -0.37 -7.18 5.62
CA ILE A 110 0.73 -8.15 5.70
C ILE A 110 0.29 -9.49 5.13
N TYR A 111 -0.88 -9.98 5.52
CA TYR A 111 -1.48 -11.20 5.00
C TYR A 111 -1.64 -11.14 3.48
N ALA A 112 -2.18 -10.04 2.95
CA ALA A 112 -2.32 -9.85 1.51
C ALA A 112 -0.96 -9.79 0.78
N LYS A 113 0.05 -9.12 1.35
CA LYS A 113 1.41 -9.06 0.80
C LYS A 113 2.07 -10.43 0.73
N ILE A 114 1.88 -11.28 1.75
CA ILE A 114 2.41 -12.66 1.78
C ILE A 114 1.81 -13.48 0.63
N TYR A 115 0.50 -13.42 0.40
CA TYR A 115 -0.15 -14.11 -0.72
C TYR A 115 0.32 -13.61 -2.08
N LEU A 116 0.51 -12.30 -2.22
CA LEU A 116 1.02 -11.72 -3.48
C LEU A 116 2.48 -12.13 -3.75
N GLY A 117 3.28 -12.28 -2.71
CA GLY A 117 4.64 -12.77 -2.78
C GLY A 117 5.47 -12.08 -3.87
N ARG A 118 6.14 -12.85 -4.72
CA ARG A 118 7.00 -12.34 -5.81
C ARG A 118 6.23 -11.63 -6.95
N SER A 119 4.89 -11.67 -6.95
CA SER A 119 4.06 -10.86 -7.85
C SER A 119 3.88 -9.42 -7.37
N PHE A 120 4.33 -9.09 -6.16
CA PHE A 120 4.30 -7.73 -5.63
C PHE A 120 5.09 -6.74 -6.50
N GLY A 121 4.61 -5.51 -6.62
CA GLY A 121 5.29 -4.44 -7.33
C GLY A 121 4.75 -3.08 -6.98
N LEU A 122 5.64 -2.07 -6.98
CA LEU A 122 5.28 -0.69 -6.71
C LEU A 122 4.59 0.00 -7.90
N LEU A 123 5.03 -0.33 -9.12
CA LEU A 123 4.43 0.15 -10.36
C LEU A 123 3.58 -0.94 -11.03
N PRO A 124 2.55 -0.53 -11.79
CA PRO A 124 1.74 -1.44 -12.58
C PRO A 124 2.59 -2.33 -13.48
N ALA A 125 2.42 -3.63 -13.34
CA ALA A 125 3.18 -4.60 -14.11
C ALA A 125 2.47 -5.95 -14.12
N CYS A 126 2.36 -6.57 -15.29
CA CYS A 126 1.79 -7.91 -15.38
C CYS A 126 2.84 -8.94 -14.93
N ARG A 127 2.51 -9.68 -13.88
CA ARG A 127 3.26 -10.81 -13.34
C ARG A 127 2.34 -12.03 -13.25
N THR A 128 2.63 -12.94 -12.34
CA THR A 128 1.72 -14.07 -12.07
C THR A 128 0.44 -13.57 -11.42
N VAL A 129 -0.71 -13.97 -11.93
CA VAL A 129 -2.01 -13.68 -11.34
C VAL A 129 -2.16 -14.46 -10.04
N VAL A 130 -2.52 -13.78 -8.97
CA VAL A 130 -2.79 -14.37 -7.66
C VAL A 130 -4.29 -14.23 -7.39
N ASP A 131 -4.98 -15.35 -7.23
CA ASP A 131 -6.42 -15.45 -7.01
C ASP A 131 -6.77 -16.24 -5.74
N THR A 132 -5.81 -16.36 -4.81
CA THR A 132 -5.94 -17.12 -3.57
C THR A 132 -5.94 -16.24 -2.35
N GLY A 133 -6.33 -16.78 -1.19
CA GLY A 133 -6.39 -16.03 0.06
C GLY A 133 -7.31 -14.81 -0.04
N PRO A 134 -6.85 -13.62 0.40
CA PRO A 134 -7.66 -12.40 0.39
C PRO A 134 -8.04 -11.94 -1.03
N TYR A 135 -7.28 -12.37 -2.06
CA TYR A 135 -7.57 -12.08 -3.46
C TYR A 135 -8.80 -12.83 -4.01
N LYS A 136 -9.34 -13.81 -3.27
CA LYS A 136 -10.66 -14.41 -3.58
C LYS A 136 -11.83 -13.47 -3.28
N LEU A 137 -11.64 -12.53 -2.38
CA LEU A 137 -12.70 -11.64 -1.90
C LEU A 137 -12.73 -10.32 -2.67
N ILE A 138 -11.57 -9.70 -2.81
CA ILE A 138 -11.37 -8.40 -3.47
C ILE A 138 -10.08 -8.40 -4.28
N ARG A 139 -10.02 -7.59 -5.33
CA ARG A 139 -8.87 -7.55 -6.23
C ARG A 139 -7.67 -6.78 -5.66
N HIS A 140 -7.92 -5.82 -4.76
CA HIS A 140 -6.89 -4.98 -4.16
C HIS A 140 -6.87 -5.04 -2.62
N PRO A 141 -6.63 -6.22 -2.02
CA PRO A 141 -6.72 -6.40 -0.56
C PRO A 141 -5.64 -5.64 0.21
N ILE A 142 -4.47 -5.36 -0.38
CA ILE A 142 -3.43 -4.54 0.26
C ILE A 142 -3.94 -3.11 0.48
N TYR A 143 -4.59 -2.51 -0.51
CA TYR A 143 -5.15 -1.16 -0.39
C TYR A 143 -6.29 -1.10 0.64
N PHE A 144 -7.10 -2.16 0.73
CA PHE A 144 -8.11 -2.26 1.79
C PHE A 144 -7.48 -2.29 3.19
N GLY A 145 -6.37 -3.02 3.37
CA GLY A 145 -5.63 -3.00 4.64
C GLY A 145 -5.11 -1.61 4.98
N TYR A 146 -4.55 -0.88 4.01
CA TYR A 146 -4.18 0.54 4.20
C TYR A 146 -5.38 1.39 4.62
N PHE A 147 -6.53 1.21 3.97
CA PHE A 147 -7.74 1.96 4.29
C PHE A 147 -8.17 1.75 5.74
N VAL A 148 -8.24 0.52 6.20
CA VAL A 148 -8.60 0.19 7.58
C VAL A 148 -7.61 0.81 8.57
N THR A 149 -6.30 0.73 8.28
CA THR A 149 -5.24 1.35 9.10
C THR A 149 -5.41 2.87 9.19
N HIS A 150 -5.66 3.53 8.06
CA HIS A 150 -5.86 4.97 8.01
C HIS A 150 -7.16 5.42 8.67
N MET A 151 -8.21 4.60 8.66
CA MET A 151 -9.43 4.88 9.42
C MET A 151 -9.15 4.86 10.93
N GLY A 152 -8.39 3.88 11.44
CA GLY A 152 -7.94 3.86 12.82
C GLY A 152 -7.15 5.13 13.17
N PHE A 153 -6.20 5.52 12.33
CA PHE A 153 -5.44 6.75 12.48
C PHE A 153 -6.34 8.00 12.49
N LEU A 154 -7.23 8.12 11.52
CA LEU A 154 -8.10 9.30 11.39
C LEU A 154 -9.07 9.47 12.57
N LEU A 155 -9.58 8.37 13.10
CA LEU A 155 -10.47 8.40 14.27
C LEU A 155 -9.73 8.82 15.55
N ASN A 156 -8.41 8.65 15.60
CA ASN A 156 -7.57 9.09 16.70
C ASN A 156 -7.03 10.52 16.51
N ASN A 157 -6.85 10.96 15.26
CA ASN A 157 -6.24 12.25 14.90
C ASN A 157 -7.15 13.00 13.91
N PHE A 158 -8.42 13.14 14.26
CA PHE A 158 -9.40 13.76 13.38
C PHE A 158 -9.15 15.27 13.28
N SER A 159 -8.93 15.72 12.06
CA SER A 159 -8.94 17.14 11.68
C SER A 159 -9.35 17.25 10.21
N LEU A 160 -9.87 18.40 9.82
CA LEU A 160 -10.24 18.63 8.42
C LEU A 160 -9.02 18.52 7.50
N TRP A 161 -7.85 18.88 8.00
CA TRP A 161 -6.58 18.72 7.28
C TRP A 161 -6.27 17.24 7.00
N ASN A 162 -6.28 16.38 8.02
CA ASN A 162 -6.01 14.95 7.88
C ASN A 162 -7.05 14.25 7.00
N VAL A 163 -8.33 14.65 7.10
CA VAL A 163 -9.39 14.18 6.18
C VAL A 163 -9.02 14.52 4.74
N THR A 164 -8.62 15.77 4.47
CA THR A 164 -8.26 16.24 3.12
C THR A 164 -7.05 15.47 2.57
N VAL A 165 -6.00 15.29 3.38
CA VAL A 165 -4.79 14.54 2.98
C VAL A 165 -5.14 13.09 2.64
N LEU A 166 -5.93 12.42 3.49
CA LEU A 166 -6.34 11.04 3.23
C LEU A 166 -7.30 10.93 2.04
N LEU A 167 -8.19 11.88 1.84
CA LEU A 167 -9.06 11.91 0.66
C LEU A 167 -8.22 12.01 -0.63
N CYS A 168 -7.25 12.93 -0.67
CA CYS A 168 -6.32 13.04 -1.80
C CYS A 168 -5.52 11.74 -2.01
N LEU A 169 -5.04 11.12 -0.93
CA LEU A 169 -4.37 9.82 -0.99
C LEU A 169 -5.26 8.76 -1.66
N TYR A 170 -6.52 8.63 -1.24
CA TYR A 170 -7.42 7.61 -1.79
C TYR A 170 -7.84 7.89 -3.23
N LEU A 171 -7.92 9.14 -3.65
CA LEU A 171 -8.07 9.48 -5.07
C LEU A 171 -6.87 8.99 -5.89
N LEU A 172 -5.64 9.22 -5.40
CA LEU A 172 -4.42 8.72 -6.05
C LEU A 172 -4.35 7.18 -6.04
N GLN A 173 -4.71 6.53 -4.94
CA GLN A 173 -4.77 5.07 -4.85
C GLN A 173 -5.80 4.48 -5.81
N PHE A 174 -6.96 5.12 -5.95
CA PHE A 174 -7.99 4.68 -6.91
C PHE A 174 -7.51 4.78 -8.35
N LEU A 175 -6.84 5.90 -8.70
CA LEU A 175 -6.18 6.03 -10.02
C LEU A 175 -5.16 4.91 -10.24
N ARG A 176 -4.31 4.62 -9.24
CA ARG A 176 -3.34 3.52 -9.33
C ARG A 176 -4.02 2.18 -9.58
N MET A 177 -5.09 1.86 -8.85
CA MET A 177 -5.85 0.62 -9.06
C MET A 177 -6.38 0.50 -10.49
N ILE A 178 -6.89 1.60 -11.06
CA ILE A 178 -7.38 1.63 -12.45
C ILE A 178 -6.24 1.32 -13.43
N TYR A 179 -5.11 2.03 -13.32
CA TYR A 179 -3.96 1.82 -14.20
C TYR A 179 -3.35 0.42 -14.03
N GLU A 180 -3.28 -0.10 -12.80
CA GLU A 180 -2.82 -1.45 -12.52
C GLU A 180 -3.72 -2.49 -13.19
N GLU A 181 -5.04 -2.38 -13.03
CA GLU A 181 -5.99 -3.28 -13.71
C GLU A 181 -5.90 -3.20 -15.24
N ASN A 182 -5.68 -2.03 -15.81
CA ASN A 182 -5.52 -1.88 -17.27
C ASN A 182 -4.30 -2.66 -17.78
N VAL A 183 -3.18 -2.61 -17.06
CA VAL A 183 -1.98 -3.40 -17.39
C VAL A 183 -2.22 -4.89 -17.17
N LEU A 184 -2.83 -5.27 -16.05
CA LEU A 184 -3.11 -6.67 -15.71
C LEU A 184 -4.13 -7.30 -16.67
N CYS A 185 -5.10 -6.54 -17.18
CA CYS A 185 -6.09 -7.01 -18.16
C CYS A 185 -5.49 -7.36 -19.55
N GLN A 186 -4.22 -7.07 -19.79
CA GLN A 186 -3.51 -7.60 -20.97
C GLN A 186 -3.30 -9.12 -20.85
N ASN A 187 -3.34 -9.67 -19.63
CA ASN A 187 -3.29 -11.11 -19.37
C ASN A 187 -4.69 -11.69 -19.33
N GLU A 188 -4.91 -12.79 -20.08
CA GLU A 188 -6.20 -13.48 -20.15
C GLU A 188 -6.63 -14.05 -18.78
N GLN A 189 -5.70 -14.67 -18.05
CA GLN A 189 -5.97 -15.20 -16.72
C GLN A 189 -6.46 -14.10 -15.74
N TYR A 190 -5.96 -12.86 -15.88
CA TYR A 190 -6.44 -11.76 -15.06
C TYR A 190 -7.85 -11.32 -15.46
N ARG A 191 -8.19 -11.36 -16.75
CA ARG A 191 -9.55 -11.06 -17.22
C ARG A 191 -10.57 -12.05 -16.65
N GLU A 192 -10.25 -13.36 -16.66
CA GLU A 192 -11.08 -14.39 -16.04
C GLU A 192 -11.20 -14.20 -14.52
N TYR A 193 -10.08 -13.92 -13.84
CA TYR A 193 -10.07 -13.59 -12.42
C TYR A 193 -10.97 -12.39 -12.10
N LYS A 194 -10.89 -11.30 -12.88
CA LYS A 194 -11.71 -10.11 -12.72
C LYS A 194 -13.21 -10.37 -12.89
N GLN A 195 -13.60 -11.34 -13.75
CA GLN A 195 -15.00 -11.75 -13.88
C GLN A 195 -15.51 -12.50 -12.65
N ARG A 196 -14.65 -13.31 -12.03
CA ARG A 196 -14.99 -14.07 -10.80
C ARG A 196 -15.02 -13.19 -9.57
N VAL A 197 -14.04 -12.29 -9.41
CA VAL A 197 -13.91 -11.40 -8.25
C VAL A 197 -14.35 -10.00 -8.63
N LYS A 198 -15.62 -9.70 -8.37
CA LYS A 198 -16.27 -8.44 -8.80
C LYS A 198 -15.80 -7.23 -8.01
N TYR A 199 -15.52 -7.40 -6.73
CA TYR A 199 -15.17 -6.31 -5.85
C TYR A 199 -13.71 -5.90 -6.02
N ARG A 200 -13.50 -4.60 -6.22
CA ARG A 200 -12.16 -4.05 -6.45
C ARG A 200 -11.42 -3.79 -5.15
N PHE A 201 -12.04 -3.06 -4.24
CA PHE A 201 -11.39 -2.44 -3.10
C PHE A 201 -12.12 -2.71 -1.78
N ILE A 202 -13.41 -2.38 -1.70
CA ILE A 202 -14.23 -2.62 -0.51
C ILE A 202 -15.13 -3.81 -0.78
N PRO A 203 -15.11 -4.86 0.08
CA PRO A 203 -15.99 -6.00 -0.07
C PRO A 203 -17.45 -5.56 -0.12
N PHE A 204 -18.20 -6.10 -1.07
CA PHE A 204 -19.63 -5.86 -1.30
C PHE A 204 -20.02 -4.44 -1.76
N VAL A 205 -19.06 -3.53 -1.96
CA VAL A 205 -19.35 -2.12 -2.36
C VAL A 205 -18.62 -1.76 -3.67
N LEU A 206 -17.31 -1.93 -3.71
CA LEU A 206 -16.44 -1.49 -4.83
C LEU A 206 -15.43 -2.57 -5.19
#